data_3a51270a8b8c70684b24bd06b77cb01f
#
_entry.id   3a51270a8b8c70684b24bd06b77cb01f
#
_cell.length_a   1.000
_cell.length_b   1.000
_cell.length_c   1.000
_cell.angle_alpha   90.00
_cell.angle_beta   90.00
_cell.angle_gamma   90.00
#
_symmetry.space_group_name_H-M   'P 1'
#
loop_
_entity.id
_entity.type
_entity.pdbx_description
1 polymer ?
#
loop_
_entity_poly.entity_id
_entity_poly.type
_entity_poly.pdbx_seq_one_letter_code
_entity_poly.pdbx_strand_id
1 'polypeptide(L)'
;MPRIAVGIEYDGAAYAGWQSQRGPATIQQHLESALSVVAGDPVAIVGAGRTDAGVHARAQVAHFDTQVTRSPRSWILGANTNLPDDIAVRWACEVPEHFHARYSALSRCYRYCILNRPFRSGLNRGRTAFVYQPVQLQPMRTAAAHLIGLHDFSSFRAAECQAKSPVRNLYALRLAQQGDFIVIEVQANAFLQHMVRNIAGLLLAVGRGDRPAEWALEVLAARDRRCNAATAPPGGLYFWSVQYPPVFGLPDDSAMMRSPVGCPGDFLDQVDQTHVMV
;
A
#
# COMPACT_ATOMS: atom_id res chain seq x y z
N MET A 1 17.73 17.26 -17.29
CA MET A 1 16.84 16.29 -18.00
C MET A 1 15.43 16.46 -17.40
N PRO A 2 14.37 16.51 -18.25
CA PRO A 2 13.01 16.49 -17.70
C PRO A 2 12.80 15.28 -16.82
N ARG A 3 12.23 15.48 -15.63
CA ARG A 3 11.81 14.43 -14.70
C ARG A 3 10.30 14.29 -14.76
N ILE A 4 9.83 13.09 -15.01
CA ILE A 4 8.42 12.78 -15.13
C ILE A 4 7.99 11.94 -13.92
N ALA A 5 6.94 12.38 -13.24
CA ALA A 5 6.23 11.58 -12.24
C ALA A 5 5.00 10.93 -12.87
N VAL A 6 4.72 9.69 -12.47
CA VAL A 6 3.56 8.91 -12.92
C VAL A 6 2.83 8.32 -11.73
N GLY A 7 1.51 8.41 -11.75
CA GLY A 7 0.62 7.69 -10.82
C GLY A 7 0.16 6.39 -11.45
N ILE A 8 0.19 5.33 -10.66
CA ILE A 8 0.06 3.95 -11.15
C ILE A 8 -0.90 3.18 -10.25
N GLU A 9 -1.78 2.40 -10.85
CA GLU A 9 -2.55 1.37 -10.15
C GLU A 9 -2.25 -0.02 -10.74
N TYR A 10 -2.36 -1.06 -9.90
CA TYR A 10 -2.18 -2.45 -10.36
C TYR A 10 -2.83 -3.48 -9.44
N ASP A 11 -3.29 -4.57 -10.06
CA ASP A 11 -3.59 -5.84 -9.38
C ASP A 11 -2.28 -6.65 -9.28
N GLY A 12 -1.74 -6.76 -8.07
CA GLY A 12 -0.46 -7.43 -7.82
C GLY A 12 -0.53 -8.96 -7.75
N ALA A 13 -1.71 -9.57 -7.88
CA ALA A 13 -1.92 -11.00 -7.60
C ALA A 13 -1.04 -11.93 -8.45
N ALA A 14 -0.74 -11.54 -9.70
CA ALA A 14 0.07 -12.33 -10.64
C ALA A 14 1.58 -12.01 -10.59
N TYR A 15 2.00 -11.04 -9.76
CA TYR A 15 3.36 -10.51 -9.78
C TYR A 15 4.16 -10.87 -8.54
N ALA A 16 5.48 -10.99 -8.71
CA ALA A 16 6.44 -11.18 -7.62
C ALA A 16 6.76 -9.86 -6.87
N GLY A 17 5.81 -8.92 -6.86
CA GLY A 17 5.88 -7.61 -6.24
C GLY A 17 6.37 -6.51 -7.17
N TRP A 18 6.71 -5.37 -6.57
CA TRP A 18 7.14 -4.18 -7.29
C TRP A 18 8.52 -4.33 -7.93
N GLN A 19 9.53 -4.68 -7.12
CA GLN A 19 10.93 -4.55 -7.49
C GLN A 19 11.35 -5.52 -8.59
N SER A 20 11.99 -5.00 -9.63
CA SER A 20 12.62 -5.80 -10.69
C SER A 20 13.61 -6.82 -10.11
N GLN A 21 13.50 -8.05 -10.55
CA GLN A 21 14.34 -9.18 -10.16
C GLN A 21 14.49 -10.19 -11.29
N ARG A 22 15.48 -11.07 -11.20
CA ARG A 22 15.70 -12.10 -12.23
C ARG A 22 14.63 -13.20 -12.12
N GLY A 23 14.00 -13.51 -13.23
CA GLY A 23 13.08 -14.64 -13.39
C GLY A 23 11.60 -14.24 -13.39
N PRO A 24 10.95 -14.02 -12.22
CA PRO A 24 9.51 -13.79 -12.19
C PRO A 24 9.12 -12.38 -12.66
N ALA A 25 7.90 -12.26 -13.20
CA ALA A 25 7.33 -10.98 -13.62
C ALA A 25 7.12 -10.02 -12.44
N THR A 26 7.48 -8.75 -12.61
CA THR A 26 7.34 -7.70 -11.60
C THR A 26 6.70 -6.45 -12.20
N ILE A 27 6.04 -5.64 -11.37
CA ILE A 27 5.37 -4.40 -11.80
C ILE A 27 6.39 -3.43 -12.43
N GLN A 28 7.56 -3.27 -11.80
CA GLN A 28 8.60 -2.35 -12.26
C GLN A 28 9.09 -2.70 -13.67
N GLN A 29 9.32 -3.98 -13.99
CA GLN A 29 9.78 -4.42 -15.31
C GLN A 29 8.76 -4.08 -16.41
N HIS A 30 7.47 -4.32 -16.19
CA HIS A 30 6.42 -3.97 -17.15
C HIS A 30 6.34 -2.47 -17.40
N LEU A 31 6.41 -1.67 -16.32
CA LEU A 31 6.39 -0.20 -16.44
C LEU A 31 7.62 0.33 -17.16
N GLU A 32 8.83 -0.15 -16.81
CA GLU A 32 10.07 0.23 -17.50
C GLU A 32 10.04 -0.11 -18.97
N SER A 33 9.55 -1.30 -19.33
CA SER A 33 9.38 -1.73 -20.71
C SER A 33 8.41 -0.83 -21.48
N ALA A 34 7.20 -0.60 -20.93
CA ALA A 34 6.17 0.21 -21.56
C ALA A 34 6.59 1.67 -21.73
N LEU A 35 7.18 2.27 -20.68
CA LEU A 35 7.66 3.65 -20.73
C LEU A 35 8.86 3.82 -21.67
N SER A 36 9.72 2.80 -21.81
CA SER A 36 10.85 2.81 -22.76
C SER A 36 10.37 2.84 -24.21
N VAL A 37 9.27 2.14 -24.52
CA VAL A 37 8.64 2.24 -25.86
C VAL A 37 8.17 3.66 -26.16
N VAL A 38 7.55 4.33 -25.18
CA VAL A 38 7.07 5.72 -25.35
C VAL A 38 8.23 6.72 -25.45
N ALA A 39 9.29 6.49 -24.67
CA ALA A 39 10.48 7.32 -24.68
C ALA A 39 11.34 7.12 -25.94
N GLY A 40 11.33 5.94 -26.53
CA GLY A 40 12.29 5.54 -27.57
C GLY A 40 13.69 5.23 -27.03
N ASP A 41 13.87 5.21 -25.71
CA ASP A 41 15.11 4.97 -24.98
C ASP A 41 14.81 4.18 -23.69
N PRO A 42 15.80 3.43 -23.14
CA PRO A 42 15.63 2.73 -21.87
C PRO A 42 15.26 3.68 -20.73
N VAL A 43 14.19 3.36 -20.01
CA VAL A 43 13.70 4.09 -18.84
C VAL A 43 13.90 3.25 -17.59
N ALA A 44 14.49 3.83 -16.55
CA ALA A 44 14.56 3.25 -15.22
C ALA A 44 13.68 4.05 -14.27
N ILE A 45 12.77 3.37 -13.54
CA ILE A 45 11.83 4.04 -12.64
C ILE A 45 12.17 3.84 -11.18
N VAL A 46 11.84 4.84 -10.36
CA VAL A 46 11.96 4.79 -8.91
C VAL A 46 10.57 4.97 -8.28
N GLY A 47 10.07 3.93 -7.60
CA GLY A 47 8.77 3.98 -6.93
C GLY A 47 8.80 4.59 -5.52
N ALA A 48 7.67 5.13 -5.08
CA ALA A 48 7.47 5.70 -3.73
C ALA A 48 7.59 4.65 -2.61
N GLY A 49 7.21 3.41 -2.91
CA GLY A 49 7.33 2.28 -2.00
C GLY A 49 7.38 0.96 -2.75
N ARG A 50 8.07 -0.02 -2.18
CA ARG A 50 8.05 -1.39 -2.70
C ARG A 50 6.82 -2.10 -2.14
N THR A 51 6.17 -2.92 -2.96
CA THR A 51 5.14 -3.86 -2.54
C THR A 51 5.64 -5.28 -2.68
N ASP A 52 5.22 -6.16 -1.77
CA ASP A 52 5.58 -7.58 -1.80
C ASP A 52 4.81 -8.32 -2.92
N ALA A 53 5.20 -9.56 -3.20
CA ALA A 53 4.46 -10.46 -4.09
C ALA A 53 2.97 -10.56 -3.69
N GLY A 54 2.07 -10.41 -4.64
CA GLY A 54 0.63 -10.49 -4.43
C GLY A 54 -0.01 -9.25 -3.78
N VAL A 55 0.73 -8.17 -3.56
CA VAL A 55 0.23 -6.90 -2.99
C VAL A 55 -0.18 -5.95 -4.11
N HIS A 56 -1.33 -5.32 -3.96
CA HIS A 56 -1.90 -4.39 -4.92
C HIS A 56 -1.49 -2.95 -4.66
N ALA A 57 -1.74 -2.07 -5.62
CA ALA A 57 -1.68 -0.62 -5.41
C ALA A 57 -2.84 0.07 -6.10
N ARG A 58 -3.42 1.05 -5.42
CA ARG A 58 -4.39 2.00 -5.98
C ARG A 58 -3.73 3.28 -6.46
N ALA A 59 -2.68 3.75 -5.77
CA ALA A 59 -2.02 5.03 -6.07
C ALA A 59 -0.52 4.98 -5.77
N GLN A 60 0.19 4.05 -6.40
CA GLN A 60 1.65 4.07 -6.43
C GLN A 60 2.12 5.26 -7.24
N VAL A 61 3.20 5.91 -6.82
CA VAL A 61 3.86 6.97 -7.57
C VAL A 61 5.28 6.56 -7.91
N ALA A 62 5.69 6.77 -9.15
CA ALA A 62 7.06 6.60 -9.58
C ALA A 62 7.56 7.81 -10.35
N HIS A 63 8.87 7.95 -10.47
CA HIS A 63 9.48 8.97 -11.35
C HIS A 63 10.59 8.34 -12.18
N PHE A 64 10.88 9.00 -13.31
CA PHE A 64 12.01 8.69 -14.18
C PHE A 64 12.52 9.97 -14.85
N ASP A 65 13.75 9.91 -15.33
CA ASP A 65 14.36 10.96 -16.14
C ASP A 65 14.34 10.57 -17.61
N THR A 66 14.13 11.54 -18.51
CA THR A 66 14.07 11.31 -19.95
C THR A 66 14.62 12.50 -20.72
N GLN A 67 15.13 12.26 -21.95
CA GLN A 67 15.53 13.30 -22.89
C GLN A 67 14.36 13.74 -23.80
N VAL A 68 13.26 12.98 -23.78
CA VAL A 68 12.17 13.15 -24.74
C VAL A 68 11.05 13.97 -24.11
N THR A 69 10.62 15.01 -24.81
CA THR A 69 9.45 15.79 -24.42
C THR A 69 8.20 15.15 -25.02
N ARG A 70 7.28 14.78 -24.18
CA ARG A 70 5.96 14.23 -24.53
C ARG A 70 4.89 14.90 -23.69
N SER A 71 3.67 15.00 -24.24
CA SER A 71 2.53 15.47 -23.43
C SER A 71 2.20 14.45 -22.33
N PRO A 72 1.62 14.88 -21.19
CA PRO A 72 1.13 13.94 -20.17
C PRO A 72 0.22 12.85 -20.75
N ARG A 73 -0.67 13.24 -21.68
CA ARG A 73 -1.56 12.31 -22.38
C ARG A 73 -0.79 11.26 -23.17
N SER A 74 0.30 11.62 -23.84
CA SER A 74 1.12 10.69 -24.62
C SER A 74 1.80 9.65 -23.72
N TRP A 75 2.28 10.06 -22.53
CA TRP A 75 2.83 9.15 -21.54
C TRP A 75 1.79 8.16 -21.04
N ILE A 76 0.58 8.63 -20.71
CA ILE A 76 -0.50 7.79 -20.17
C ILE A 76 -0.95 6.78 -21.23
N LEU A 77 -1.38 7.26 -22.41
CA LEU A 77 -1.94 6.39 -23.45
C LEU A 77 -0.88 5.44 -24.00
N GLY A 78 0.33 5.95 -24.27
CA GLY A 78 1.41 5.12 -24.79
C GLY A 78 1.86 4.04 -23.82
N ALA A 79 1.97 4.35 -22.53
CA ALA A 79 2.27 3.34 -21.52
C ALA A 79 1.15 2.30 -21.43
N ASN A 80 -0.12 2.73 -21.31
CA ASN A 80 -1.25 1.81 -21.15
C ASN A 80 -1.48 0.90 -22.39
N THR A 81 -1.11 1.33 -23.58
CA THR A 81 -1.15 0.47 -24.78
C THR A 81 -0.12 -0.67 -24.73
N ASN A 82 0.97 -0.49 -24.00
CA ASN A 82 2.07 -1.46 -23.88
C ASN A 82 2.10 -2.20 -22.54
N LEU A 83 1.21 -1.85 -21.59
CA LEU A 83 1.06 -2.53 -20.30
C LEU A 83 0.05 -3.68 -20.40
N PRO A 84 0.17 -4.72 -19.56
CA PRO A 84 -0.90 -5.69 -19.35
C PRO A 84 -2.10 -5.03 -18.65
N ASP A 85 -3.29 -5.60 -18.83
CA ASP A 85 -4.58 -5.04 -18.38
C ASP A 85 -4.70 -4.83 -16.85
N ASP A 86 -3.86 -5.48 -16.09
CA ASP A 86 -3.82 -5.40 -14.62
C ASP A 86 -2.82 -4.36 -14.07
N ILE A 87 -2.18 -3.57 -14.95
CA ILE A 87 -1.33 -2.42 -14.60
C ILE A 87 -1.74 -1.22 -15.45
N ALA A 88 -1.99 -0.07 -14.79
CA ALA A 88 -2.36 1.15 -15.51
C ALA A 88 -1.62 2.39 -14.98
N VAL A 89 -1.16 3.24 -15.91
CA VAL A 89 -0.73 4.62 -15.63
C VAL A 89 -1.97 5.50 -15.64
N ARG A 90 -2.25 6.16 -14.51
CA ARG A 90 -3.46 6.98 -14.29
C ARG A 90 -3.23 8.46 -14.64
N TRP A 91 -2.05 8.94 -14.31
CA TRP A 91 -1.62 10.30 -14.61
C TRP A 91 -0.11 10.35 -14.83
N ALA A 92 0.35 11.40 -15.52
CA ALA A 92 1.74 11.75 -15.70
C ALA A 92 1.88 13.26 -15.63
N CYS A 93 2.95 13.77 -15.02
CA CYS A 93 3.29 15.18 -15.03
C CYS A 93 4.80 15.38 -14.95
N GLU A 94 5.27 16.50 -15.49
CA GLU A 94 6.63 16.94 -15.28
C GLU A 94 6.78 17.51 -13.87
N VAL A 95 7.90 17.19 -13.21
CA VAL A 95 8.20 17.61 -11.85
C VAL A 95 9.61 18.22 -11.76
N PRO A 96 9.88 19.05 -10.76
CA PRO A 96 11.24 19.58 -10.54
C PRO A 96 12.28 18.47 -10.40
N GLU A 97 13.49 18.69 -10.86
CA GLU A 97 14.60 17.72 -10.85
C GLU A 97 14.90 17.17 -9.45
N HIS A 98 14.68 17.96 -8.41
CA HIS A 98 14.87 17.52 -7.01
C HIS A 98 13.70 16.69 -6.45
N PHE A 99 12.62 16.47 -7.21
CA PHE A 99 11.57 15.53 -6.81
C PHE A 99 12.11 14.10 -6.80
N HIS A 100 11.81 13.36 -5.75
CA HIS A 100 12.16 11.94 -5.65
C HIS A 100 10.98 11.16 -5.08
N ALA A 101 10.36 10.27 -5.86
CA ALA A 101 9.14 9.56 -5.46
C ALA A 101 9.24 8.90 -4.07
N ARG A 102 10.41 8.36 -3.71
CA ARG A 102 10.61 7.70 -2.41
C ARG A 102 10.95 8.68 -1.28
N TYR A 103 11.88 9.62 -1.53
CA TYR A 103 12.47 10.42 -0.45
C TYR A 103 11.73 11.75 -0.22
N SER A 104 11.02 12.28 -1.23
CA SER A 104 10.19 13.46 -1.07
C SER A 104 8.82 13.18 -0.44
N ALA A 105 8.45 11.90 -0.27
CA ALA A 105 7.15 11.54 0.31
C ALA A 105 7.11 11.80 1.81
N LEU A 106 6.08 12.53 2.25
CA LEU A 106 5.80 12.87 3.65
C LEU A 106 5.19 11.69 4.41
N SER A 107 4.25 11.01 3.78
CA SER A 107 3.59 9.83 4.37
C SER A 107 3.16 8.85 3.28
N ARG A 108 2.89 7.60 3.70
CA ARG A 108 2.24 6.56 2.90
C ARG A 108 1.07 6.03 3.68
N CYS A 109 0.02 5.68 2.95
CA CYS A 109 -1.15 5.02 3.48
C CYS A 109 -1.33 3.65 2.82
N TYR A 110 -1.66 2.66 3.61
CA TYR A 110 -2.03 1.33 3.16
C TYR A 110 -3.40 0.96 3.68
N ARG A 111 -4.16 0.19 2.90
CA ARG A 111 -5.39 -0.46 3.36
C ARG A 111 -5.23 -1.98 3.29
N TYR A 112 -5.67 -2.64 4.34
CA TYR A 112 -5.72 -4.10 4.41
C TYR A 112 -7.19 -4.53 4.48
N CYS A 113 -7.66 -5.19 3.42
CA CYS A 113 -9.04 -5.59 3.23
C CYS A 113 -9.24 -7.05 3.64
N ILE A 114 -10.15 -7.28 4.58
CA ILE A 114 -10.51 -8.58 5.12
C ILE A 114 -11.94 -8.90 4.70
N LEU A 115 -12.18 -10.10 4.19
CA LEU A 115 -13.50 -10.69 4.02
C LEU A 115 -13.75 -11.63 5.18
N ASN A 116 -14.63 -11.23 6.12
CA ASN A 116 -14.96 -11.99 7.33
C ASN A 116 -16.34 -12.60 7.22
N ARG A 117 -16.41 -13.87 6.83
CA ARG A 117 -17.63 -14.66 6.73
C ARG A 117 -17.31 -16.15 6.68
N PRO A 118 -18.30 -17.08 6.90
CA PRO A 118 -18.06 -18.52 6.97
C PRO A 118 -17.56 -19.17 5.67
N PHE A 119 -17.75 -18.53 4.50
CA PHE A 119 -17.40 -19.11 3.20
C PHE A 119 -16.62 -18.11 2.33
N ARG A 120 -15.68 -18.63 1.54
CA ARG A 120 -14.83 -17.86 0.64
C ARG A 120 -15.61 -17.16 -0.48
N SER A 121 -15.01 -16.12 -1.08
CA SER A 121 -15.52 -15.44 -2.28
C SER A 121 -14.74 -15.88 -3.52
N GLY A 122 -15.45 -16.23 -4.58
CA GLY A 122 -14.84 -16.40 -5.91
C GLY A 122 -14.45 -15.07 -6.53
N LEU A 123 -15.28 -14.02 -6.37
CA LEU A 123 -15.07 -12.70 -6.97
C LEU A 123 -13.92 -11.92 -6.32
N ASN A 124 -13.74 -12.06 -4.99
CA ASN A 124 -12.71 -11.34 -4.23
C ASN A 124 -11.45 -12.20 -4.00
N ARG A 125 -11.31 -13.31 -4.74
CA ARG A 125 -10.11 -14.16 -4.67
C ARG A 125 -8.87 -13.34 -5.04
N GLY A 126 -7.85 -13.40 -4.18
CA GLY A 126 -6.60 -12.66 -4.39
C GLY A 126 -6.68 -11.16 -4.08
N ARG A 127 -7.87 -10.60 -3.81
CA ARG A 127 -8.11 -9.16 -3.55
C ARG A 127 -8.50 -8.86 -2.11
N THR A 128 -8.78 -9.87 -1.30
CA THR A 128 -9.07 -9.76 0.14
C THR A 128 -8.42 -10.90 0.90
N ALA A 129 -8.07 -10.66 2.15
CA ALA A 129 -7.72 -11.70 3.10
C ALA A 129 -9.01 -12.37 3.61
N PHE A 130 -9.18 -13.64 3.33
CA PHE A 130 -10.34 -14.40 3.80
C PHE A 130 -10.13 -14.88 5.23
N VAL A 131 -11.08 -14.57 6.11
CA VAL A 131 -11.12 -15.02 7.52
C VAL A 131 -12.50 -15.60 7.80
N TYR A 132 -12.56 -16.93 8.05
CA TYR A 132 -13.83 -17.64 8.29
C TYR A 132 -14.33 -17.54 9.73
N GLN A 133 -13.41 -17.37 10.69
CA GLN A 133 -13.74 -17.20 12.11
C GLN A 133 -14.32 -15.81 12.35
N PRO A 134 -15.36 -15.69 13.20
CA PRO A 134 -15.87 -14.38 13.59
C PRO A 134 -14.78 -13.49 14.20
N VAL A 135 -14.79 -12.24 13.83
CA VAL A 135 -13.81 -11.23 14.29
C VAL A 135 -14.55 -10.10 14.98
N GLN A 136 -14.10 -9.72 16.17
CA GLN A 136 -14.64 -8.62 16.95
C GLN A 136 -13.84 -7.34 16.70
N LEU A 137 -14.49 -6.32 16.16
CA LEU A 137 -13.82 -5.08 15.75
C LEU A 137 -13.35 -4.23 16.94
N GLN A 138 -14.10 -4.22 18.05
CA GLN A 138 -13.78 -3.36 19.19
C GLN A 138 -12.45 -3.74 19.88
N PRO A 139 -12.15 -5.00 20.19
CA PRO A 139 -10.81 -5.38 20.67
C PRO A 139 -9.69 -5.02 19.70
N MET A 140 -9.93 -5.16 18.38
CA MET A 140 -8.94 -4.74 17.37
C MET A 140 -8.68 -3.24 17.43
N ARG A 141 -9.71 -2.40 17.61
CA ARG A 141 -9.55 -0.94 17.75
C ARG A 141 -8.75 -0.57 18.98
N THR A 142 -9.02 -1.23 20.11
CA THR A 142 -8.24 -1.03 21.35
C THR A 142 -6.76 -1.39 21.12
N ALA A 143 -6.48 -2.54 20.53
CA ALA A 143 -5.11 -2.95 20.21
C ALA A 143 -4.42 -1.99 19.21
N ALA A 144 -5.16 -1.50 18.21
CA ALA A 144 -4.66 -0.56 17.22
C ALA A 144 -4.22 0.77 17.85
N ALA A 145 -4.97 1.27 18.85
CA ALA A 145 -4.64 2.51 19.54
C ALA A 145 -3.25 2.46 20.21
N HIS A 146 -2.81 1.30 20.69
CA HIS A 146 -1.50 1.11 21.30
C HIS A 146 -0.33 1.18 20.30
N LEU A 147 -0.60 1.06 18.99
CA LEU A 147 0.42 1.09 17.94
C LEU A 147 0.63 2.48 17.33
N ILE A 148 -0.25 3.45 17.64
CA ILE A 148 -0.16 4.82 17.10
C ILE A 148 0.99 5.56 17.80
N GLY A 149 1.72 6.37 17.02
CA GLY A 149 2.83 7.18 17.49
C GLY A 149 4.20 6.69 17.03
N LEU A 150 5.23 7.21 17.66
CA LEU A 150 6.63 6.89 17.36
C LEU A 150 7.08 5.70 18.20
N HIS A 151 7.29 4.56 17.54
CA HIS A 151 7.69 3.31 18.18
C HIS A 151 8.81 2.60 17.42
N ASP A 152 9.50 1.69 18.12
CA ASP A 152 10.36 0.68 17.52
C ASP A 152 9.51 -0.50 17.06
N PHE A 153 9.35 -0.66 15.73
CA PHE A 153 8.56 -1.72 15.11
C PHE A 153 9.38 -2.96 14.74
N SER A 154 10.44 -3.28 15.48
CA SER A 154 11.24 -4.49 15.25
C SER A 154 10.41 -5.76 15.25
N SER A 155 9.42 -5.89 16.14
CA SER A 155 8.49 -7.03 16.20
C SER A 155 7.56 -7.15 14.98
N PHE A 156 7.49 -6.11 14.15
CA PHE A 156 6.66 -6.06 12.96
C PHE A 156 7.47 -6.12 11.66
N ARG A 157 8.78 -6.33 11.77
CA ARG A 157 9.73 -6.31 10.66
C ARG A 157 9.98 -7.72 10.14
N ALA A 158 10.06 -7.90 8.79
CA ALA A 158 10.56 -9.13 8.20
C ALA A 158 12.07 -9.29 8.48
N ALA A 159 12.54 -10.53 8.58
CA ALA A 159 13.96 -10.83 8.85
C ALA A 159 14.90 -10.23 7.78
N GLU A 160 14.47 -10.23 6.52
CA GLU A 160 15.23 -9.76 5.36
C GLU A 160 15.15 -8.23 5.14
N CYS A 161 14.47 -7.50 6.03
CA CYS A 161 14.27 -6.06 5.88
C CYS A 161 15.58 -5.28 5.96
N GLN A 162 15.91 -4.56 4.90
CA GLN A 162 17.14 -3.76 4.76
C GLN A 162 17.08 -2.36 5.40
N ALA A 163 15.99 -2.02 6.10
CA ALA A 163 15.86 -0.70 6.73
C ALA A 163 16.92 -0.51 7.83
N LYS A 164 17.62 0.63 7.81
CA LYS A 164 18.67 0.97 8.80
C LYS A 164 18.12 1.15 10.22
N SER A 165 16.91 1.69 10.35
CA SER A 165 16.24 1.92 11.64
C SER A 165 14.88 1.24 11.64
N PRO A 166 14.47 0.57 12.72
CA PRO A 166 13.13 0.02 12.88
C PRO A 166 12.11 1.06 13.39
N VAL A 167 12.55 2.26 13.75
CA VAL A 167 11.68 3.28 14.32
C VAL A 167 10.80 3.91 13.23
N ARG A 168 9.47 3.92 13.46
CA ARG A 168 8.48 4.53 12.58
C ARG A 168 7.50 5.37 13.38
N ASN A 169 6.97 6.41 12.75
CA ASN A 169 5.87 7.19 13.31
C ASN A 169 4.57 6.80 12.60
N LEU A 170 3.70 6.10 13.31
CA LEU A 170 2.39 5.71 12.83
C LEU A 170 1.41 6.85 13.12
N TYR A 171 0.98 7.57 12.09
CA TYR A 171 0.12 8.75 12.23
C TYR A 171 -1.34 8.37 12.47
N ALA A 172 -1.80 7.28 11.84
CA ALA A 172 -3.15 6.78 11.99
C ALA A 172 -3.20 5.26 11.78
N LEU A 173 -4.08 4.62 12.53
CA LEU A 173 -4.46 3.22 12.38
C LEU A 173 -5.96 3.12 12.66
N ARG A 174 -6.75 3.02 11.58
CA ARG A 174 -8.21 3.07 11.62
C ARG A 174 -8.80 1.74 11.19
N LEU A 175 -9.94 1.37 11.77
CA LEU A 175 -10.66 0.16 11.41
C LEU A 175 -12.13 0.49 11.18
N ALA A 176 -12.66 0.04 10.03
CA ALA A 176 -14.08 0.12 9.72
C ALA A 176 -14.59 -1.22 9.22
N GLN A 177 -15.90 -1.45 9.38
CA GLN A 177 -16.59 -2.63 8.89
C GLN A 177 -17.84 -2.22 8.12
N GLN A 178 -18.03 -2.86 6.97
CA GLN A 178 -19.26 -2.75 6.18
C GLN A 178 -19.66 -4.14 5.67
N GLY A 179 -20.79 -4.64 6.15
CA GLY A 179 -21.21 -6.02 5.87
C GLY A 179 -20.13 -7.03 6.29
N ASP A 180 -19.74 -7.88 5.37
CA ASP A 180 -18.70 -8.90 5.56
C ASP A 180 -17.26 -8.35 5.47
N PHE A 181 -17.08 -7.08 5.08
CA PHE A 181 -15.76 -6.50 4.89
C PHE A 181 -15.30 -5.72 6.10
N ILE A 182 -14.06 -5.98 6.52
CA ILE A 182 -13.32 -5.18 7.50
C ILE A 182 -12.12 -4.59 6.79
N VAL A 183 -11.88 -3.28 6.97
CA VAL A 183 -10.73 -2.58 6.43
C VAL A 183 -9.90 -2.01 7.56
N ILE A 184 -8.59 -2.26 7.50
CA ILE A 184 -7.58 -1.66 8.37
C ILE A 184 -6.82 -0.65 7.52
N GLU A 185 -6.89 0.63 7.86
CA GLU A 185 -6.13 1.70 7.23
C GLU A 185 -4.95 2.08 8.12
N VAL A 186 -3.76 2.19 7.53
CA VAL A 186 -2.52 2.49 8.25
C VAL A 186 -1.78 3.60 7.53
N GLN A 187 -1.51 4.71 8.22
CA GLN A 187 -0.73 5.83 7.69
C GLN A 187 0.53 6.07 8.55
N ALA A 188 1.69 6.17 7.90
CA ALA A 188 2.96 6.41 8.58
C ALA A 188 3.95 7.20 7.72
N ASN A 189 5.02 7.71 8.32
CA ASN A 189 6.14 8.33 7.62
C ASN A 189 6.82 7.35 6.63
N ALA A 190 6.96 6.09 7.04
CA ALA A 190 7.49 4.98 6.23
C ALA A 190 7.10 3.65 6.88
N PHE A 191 7.29 2.55 6.13
CA PHE A 191 7.02 1.21 6.61
C PHE A 191 8.26 0.31 6.50
N LEU A 192 8.36 -0.67 7.40
CA LEU A 192 9.30 -1.77 7.29
C LEU A 192 8.70 -2.86 6.38
N GLN A 193 9.55 -3.72 5.84
CA GLN A 193 9.07 -4.88 5.06
C GLN A 193 8.14 -5.74 5.91
N HIS A 194 6.98 -6.10 5.33
CA HIS A 194 5.86 -6.83 5.96
C HIS A 194 5.16 -6.11 7.12
N MET A 195 5.52 -4.88 7.49
CA MET A 195 5.03 -4.22 8.70
C MET A 195 3.49 -4.16 8.75
N VAL A 196 2.82 -3.71 7.69
CA VAL A 196 1.34 -3.61 7.66
C VAL A 196 0.68 -4.99 7.77
N ARG A 197 1.22 -6.00 7.09
CA ARG A 197 0.73 -7.38 7.16
C ARG A 197 0.93 -8.00 8.54
N ASN A 198 2.01 -7.64 9.24
CA ASN A 198 2.26 -8.08 10.62
C ASN A 198 1.34 -7.35 11.62
N ILE A 199 1.02 -6.07 11.39
CA ILE A 199 -0.01 -5.34 12.14
C ILE A 199 -1.38 -6.02 11.93
N ALA A 200 -1.76 -6.30 10.69
CA ALA A 200 -3.02 -6.99 10.37
C ALA A 200 -3.09 -8.38 11.03
N GLY A 201 -1.99 -9.14 11.05
CA GLY A 201 -1.92 -10.44 11.72
C GLY A 201 -2.16 -10.35 13.23
N LEU A 202 -1.52 -9.37 13.90
CA LEU A 202 -1.73 -9.10 15.33
C LEU A 202 -3.19 -8.73 15.60
N LEU A 203 -3.74 -7.78 14.83
CA LEU A 203 -5.11 -7.31 15.03
C LEU A 203 -6.12 -8.44 14.79
N LEU A 204 -5.90 -9.31 13.80
CA LEU A 204 -6.74 -10.49 13.57
C LEU A 204 -6.68 -11.49 14.74
N ALA A 205 -5.51 -11.72 15.34
CA ALA A 205 -5.39 -12.59 16.52
C ALA A 205 -6.17 -12.02 17.72
N VAL A 206 -6.11 -10.70 17.92
CA VAL A 206 -6.90 -10.02 18.96
C VAL A 206 -8.40 -10.08 18.63
N GLY A 207 -8.77 -9.81 17.38
CA GLY A 207 -10.18 -9.80 16.96
C GLY A 207 -10.87 -11.17 17.07
N ARG A 208 -10.12 -12.27 16.91
CA ARG A 208 -10.63 -13.63 17.13
C ARG A 208 -10.69 -14.02 18.61
N GLY A 209 -10.13 -13.20 19.51
CA GLY A 209 -10.03 -13.51 20.93
C GLY A 209 -8.87 -14.47 21.28
N ASP A 210 -7.94 -14.73 20.35
CA ASP A 210 -6.75 -15.55 20.61
C ASP A 210 -5.80 -14.86 21.60
N ARG A 211 -5.84 -13.51 21.66
CA ARG A 211 -5.03 -12.65 22.52
C ARG A 211 -5.82 -11.42 22.99
N PRO A 212 -5.53 -10.90 24.18
CA PRO A 212 -6.13 -9.63 24.65
C PRO A 212 -5.58 -8.44 23.86
N ALA A 213 -6.26 -7.28 23.93
CA ALA A 213 -5.85 -6.07 23.22
C ALA A 213 -4.49 -5.52 23.66
N GLU A 214 -4.18 -5.65 24.96
CA GLU A 214 -2.93 -5.23 25.60
C GLU A 214 -1.70 -5.98 25.06
N TRP A 215 -1.91 -7.15 24.43
CA TRP A 215 -0.84 -7.89 23.79
C TRP A 215 -0.09 -7.08 22.73
N ALA A 216 -0.74 -6.07 22.13
CA ALA A 216 -0.07 -5.15 21.22
C ALA A 216 1.10 -4.40 21.87
N LEU A 217 0.96 -4.01 23.14
CA LEU A 217 2.04 -3.39 23.92
C LEU A 217 3.18 -4.37 24.21
N GLU A 218 2.85 -5.59 24.57
CA GLU A 218 3.84 -6.65 24.84
C GLU A 218 4.67 -6.94 23.59
N VAL A 219 4.00 -7.05 22.41
CA VAL A 219 4.67 -7.28 21.14
C VAL A 219 5.57 -6.10 20.75
N LEU A 220 5.13 -4.86 20.96
CA LEU A 220 5.99 -3.67 20.76
C LEU A 220 7.22 -3.71 21.65
N ALA A 221 7.03 -3.96 22.95
CA ALA A 221 8.09 -3.99 23.95
C ALA A 221 9.12 -5.10 23.70
N ALA A 222 8.68 -6.25 23.18
CA ALA A 222 9.52 -7.42 22.92
C ALA A 222 10.61 -7.15 21.86
N ARG A 223 10.37 -6.28 20.88
CA ARG A 223 11.29 -5.99 19.76
C ARG A 223 11.78 -7.26 19.03
N ASP A 224 10.97 -8.31 19.07
CA ASP A 224 11.27 -9.61 18.48
C ASP A 224 10.08 -10.05 17.61
N ARG A 225 10.35 -10.29 16.31
CA ARG A 225 9.32 -10.75 15.33
C ARG A 225 8.65 -12.05 15.77
N ARG A 226 9.35 -12.92 16.48
CA ARG A 226 8.83 -14.22 16.92
C ARG A 226 7.72 -14.11 17.97
N CYS A 227 7.63 -12.99 18.69
CA CYS A 227 6.58 -12.70 19.66
C CYS A 227 5.27 -12.23 19.03
N ASN A 228 5.25 -11.92 17.74
CA ASN A 228 4.08 -11.43 17.01
C ASN A 228 3.33 -12.58 16.32
N ALA A 229 2.07 -12.32 15.89
CA ALA A 229 1.27 -13.23 15.10
C ALA A 229 1.90 -13.58 13.75
N ALA A 230 1.36 -14.60 13.08
CA ALA A 230 1.69 -14.91 11.69
C ALA A 230 1.43 -13.70 10.77
N THR A 231 2.29 -13.51 9.77
CA THR A 231 2.11 -12.48 8.75
C THR A 231 0.83 -12.71 7.97
N ALA A 232 -0.04 -11.72 7.91
CA ALA A 232 -1.29 -11.81 7.16
C ALA A 232 -1.05 -11.95 5.64
N PRO A 233 -1.95 -12.61 4.88
CA PRO A 233 -1.80 -12.82 3.44
C PRO A 233 -1.60 -11.53 2.63
N PRO A 234 -0.86 -11.55 1.51
CA PRO A 234 -0.58 -10.33 0.73
C PRO A 234 -1.80 -9.79 -0.02
N GLY A 235 -2.68 -10.67 -0.52
CA GLY A 235 -3.81 -10.28 -1.39
C GLY A 235 -4.87 -9.39 -0.75
N GLY A 236 -4.82 -9.14 0.57
CA GLY A 236 -5.65 -8.12 1.21
C GLY A 236 -5.01 -6.74 1.24
N LEU A 237 -3.71 -6.60 0.92
CA LEU A 237 -2.95 -5.37 1.09
C LEU A 237 -2.92 -4.52 -0.18
N TYR A 238 -3.21 -3.24 0.00
CA TYR A 238 -3.17 -2.20 -1.04
C TYR A 238 -2.28 -1.04 -0.62
N PHE A 239 -1.32 -0.66 -1.46
CA PHE A 239 -0.70 0.67 -1.39
C PHE A 239 -1.76 1.69 -1.80
N TRP A 240 -2.31 2.42 -0.81
CA TRP A 240 -3.52 3.20 -1.00
C TRP A 240 -3.26 4.61 -1.47
N SER A 241 -2.34 5.30 -0.83
CA SER A 241 -1.92 6.66 -1.21
C SER A 241 -0.54 7.02 -0.69
N VAL A 242 0.03 8.06 -1.27
CA VAL A 242 1.28 8.69 -0.84
C VAL A 242 1.12 10.20 -0.88
N GLN A 243 1.57 10.88 0.17
CA GLN A 243 1.50 12.33 0.27
C GLN A 243 2.86 12.96 0.00
N TYR A 244 2.84 14.05 -0.76
CA TYR A 244 4.02 14.86 -1.06
C TYR A 244 3.77 16.31 -0.71
N PRO A 245 4.84 17.14 -0.53
CA PRO A 245 4.71 18.58 -0.44
C PRO A 245 3.98 19.17 -1.66
N PRO A 246 3.03 20.10 -1.46
CA PRO A 246 2.27 20.70 -2.55
C PRO A 246 3.14 21.41 -3.61
N VAL A 247 4.34 21.82 -3.25
CA VAL A 247 5.31 22.47 -4.15
C VAL A 247 5.65 21.65 -5.40
N PHE A 248 5.46 20.34 -5.36
CA PHE A 248 5.72 19.46 -6.51
C PHE A 248 4.60 19.46 -7.55
N GLY A 249 3.43 20.05 -7.26
CA GLY A 249 2.33 20.17 -8.22
C GLY A 249 1.77 18.85 -8.74
N LEU A 250 1.90 17.76 -7.95
CA LEU A 250 1.35 16.46 -8.35
C LEU A 250 -0.17 16.53 -8.42
N PRO A 251 -0.81 15.81 -9.36
CA PRO A 251 -2.26 15.72 -9.43
C PRO A 251 -2.85 15.23 -8.11
N ASP A 252 -3.95 15.85 -7.69
CA ASP A 252 -4.72 15.38 -6.55
C ASP A 252 -5.49 14.10 -6.94
N ASP A 253 -4.96 12.99 -6.53
CA ASP A 253 -5.54 11.67 -6.81
C ASP A 253 -6.85 11.44 -6.04
N SER A 254 -7.14 12.23 -4.99
CA SER A 254 -8.37 12.13 -4.20
C SER A 254 -9.62 12.47 -5.01
N ALA A 255 -9.52 13.46 -5.91
CA ALA A 255 -10.61 13.85 -6.81
C ALA A 255 -10.83 12.83 -7.94
N MET A 256 -9.77 12.16 -8.39
CA MET A 256 -9.82 11.07 -9.38
C MET A 256 -10.25 9.73 -8.77
N MET A 257 -10.27 9.63 -7.45
CA MET A 257 -10.50 8.39 -6.69
C MET A 257 -11.97 8.02 -6.52
N ARG A 258 -12.92 8.71 -7.14
CA ARG A 258 -14.32 8.24 -7.20
C ARG A 258 -14.37 7.07 -8.18
N SER A 259 -13.98 5.88 -7.69
CA SER A 259 -14.13 4.64 -8.44
C SER A 259 -15.63 4.30 -8.53
N PRO A 260 -16.19 4.10 -9.71
CA PRO A 260 -17.59 3.71 -9.85
C PRO A 260 -17.84 2.25 -9.45
N VAL A 261 -16.81 1.45 -9.22
CA VAL A 261 -16.95 0.04 -8.85
C VAL A 261 -16.00 -0.27 -7.70
N GLY A 262 -16.59 -0.51 -6.52
CA GLY A 262 -15.93 -0.67 -5.24
C GLY A 262 -14.69 -1.55 -5.19
N CYS A 263 -13.53 -0.93 -5.11
CA CYS A 263 -12.41 -1.57 -4.46
C CYS A 263 -12.83 -1.93 -3.02
N PRO A 264 -12.50 -3.13 -2.50
CA PRO A 264 -12.94 -3.53 -1.15
C PRO A 264 -12.46 -2.63 0.00
N GLY A 265 -12.06 -1.42 -0.21
CA GLY A 265 -11.62 -0.46 0.80
C GLY A 265 -12.24 0.93 0.66
N ASP A 266 -13.03 1.16 -0.40
CA ASP A 266 -13.53 2.51 -0.72
C ASP A 266 -14.51 3.08 0.32
N PHE A 267 -15.19 2.21 1.09
CA PHE A 267 -16.16 2.66 2.08
C PHE A 267 -15.56 3.43 3.27
N LEU A 268 -14.26 3.28 3.55
CA LEU A 268 -13.61 4.11 4.57
C LEU A 268 -13.65 5.60 4.24
N ASP A 269 -13.60 5.95 2.96
CA ASP A 269 -13.66 7.35 2.52
C ASP A 269 -15.08 7.95 2.74
N GLN A 270 -16.10 7.10 2.95
CA GLN A 270 -17.49 7.50 3.23
C GLN A 270 -17.80 7.58 4.73
N VAL A 271 -17.06 6.88 5.57
CA VAL A 271 -17.31 6.80 7.04
C VAL A 271 -16.67 7.97 7.78
N ASP A 272 -15.72 8.66 7.20
CA ASP A 272 -14.83 9.62 7.90
C ASP A 272 -15.45 11.00 8.20
N GLN A 273 -16.77 11.22 7.90
CA GLN A 273 -17.42 12.49 8.25
C GLN A 273 -18.18 12.51 9.59
N THR A 274 -18.28 11.38 10.30
CA THR A 274 -19.12 11.33 11.50
C THR A 274 -18.52 10.75 12.77
N HIS A 275 -17.38 10.06 12.75
CA HIS A 275 -16.85 9.41 13.98
C HIS A 275 -15.31 9.27 13.95
N VAL A 276 -14.59 10.37 14.12
CA VAL A 276 -13.20 10.31 14.61
C VAL A 276 -12.91 11.52 15.48
N MET A 277 -13.14 11.37 16.76
CA MET A 277 -12.34 11.99 17.81
C MET A 277 -12.30 11.01 18.99
N VAL A 278 -11.22 10.28 19.12
CA VAL A 278 -10.53 9.95 20.37
C VAL A 278 -9.08 9.67 20.00
#